data_ffb3d1c468ddf31d9aaf88fd42c6600e
#
_entry.id   ffb3d1c468ddf31d9aaf88fd42c6600e
#
_cell.length_a   1.000
_cell.length_b   1.000
_cell.length_c   1.000
_cell.angle_alpha   90.00
_cell.angle_beta   90.00
_cell.angle_gamma   90.00
#
_symmetry.space_group_name_H-M   'P 1'
#
loop_
_entity.id
_entity.type
_entity.pdbx_description
1 polymer ?
#
loop_
_entity_poly.entity_id
_entity_poly.type
_entity_poly.pdbx_seq_one_letter_code
_entity_poly.pdbx_strand_id
1 'polypeptide(L)'
;MEYQPVKFIIKCFEANYPESLGQLLIHNAPWIFSGIWRLIHGWMDPVVASKVHFTRSVNDLDKYISRDQIPRELAGDEDWQYEYIQPEDKENEIMQDTAKRDSLMYERMMIGLRMFAATAAWISATDYSKGEEDKGKVEELKARRNGIIEEFRRNYWKLDPYIRARALIDRAGVLKGDGTVVVGGGSNGDVESGQRK
;
A
#
# COMPACT_ATOMS: atom_id res chain seq x y z
N MET A 1 -18.45 -17.83 20.17
CA MET A 1 -17.48 -17.14 19.29
C MET A 1 -18.07 -15.77 18.95
N GLU A 2 -17.35 -14.70 19.21
CA GLU A 2 -17.83 -13.34 18.90
C GLU A 2 -17.56 -13.03 17.42
N TYR A 3 -18.60 -12.87 16.64
CA TYR A 3 -18.50 -12.57 15.19
C TYR A 3 -18.49 -11.07 14.88
N GLN A 4 -18.78 -10.22 15.86
CA GLN A 4 -18.86 -8.77 15.68
C GLN A 4 -17.56 -8.14 15.13
N PRO A 5 -16.36 -8.50 15.62
CA PRO A 5 -15.11 -7.98 15.07
C PRO A 5 -14.92 -8.34 13.61
N VAL A 6 -15.24 -9.59 13.21
CA VAL A 6 -15.10 -10.05 11.82
C VAL A 6 -16.04 -9.27 10.90
N LYS A 7 -17.31 -9.10 11.33
CA LYS A 7 -18.31 -8.33 10.57
C LYS A 7 -17.90 -6.85 10.43
N PHE A 8 -17.32 -6.29 11.49
CA PHE A 8 -16.79 -4.93 11.45
C PHE A 8 -15.64 -4.79 10.46
N ILE A 9 -14.67 -5.71 10.47
CA ILE A 9 -13.53 -5.71 9.55
C ILE A 9 -14.01 -5.81 8.09
N ILE A 10 -14.94 -6.72 7.77
CA ILE A 10 -15.51 -6.84 6.42
C ILE A 10 -16.10 -5.50 5.97
N LYS A 11 -16.94 -4.86 6.81
CA LYS A 11 -17.51 -3.55 6.47
C LYS A 11 -16.46 -2.46 6.29
N CYS A 12 -15.38 -2.47 7.08
CA CYS A 12 -14.28 -1.52 6.91
C CYS A 12 -13.58 -1.71 5.55
N PHE A 13 -13.35 -2.96 5.13
CA PHE A 13 -12.76 -3.23 3.82
C PHE A 13 -13.68 -2.80 2.68
N GLU A 14 -14.96 -3.14 2.74
CA GLU A 14 -15.96 -2.74 1.73
C GLU A 14 -16.03 -1.20 1.59
N ALA A 15 -16.01 -0.47 2.71
CA ALA A 15 -16.15 0.98 2.70
C ALA A 15 -14.88 1.72 2.23
N ASN A 16 -13.69 1.20 2.55
CA ASN A 16 -12.44 1.91 2.32
C ASN A 16 -11.60 1.38 1.14
N TYR A 17 -11.89 0.17 0.66
CA TYR A 17 -11.16 -0.49 -0.42
C TYR A 17 -12.11 -1.05 -1.49
N PRO A 18 -13.00 -0.21 -2.07
CA PRO A 18 -13.93 -0.68 -3.09
C PRO A 18 -13.17 -1.24 -4.29
N GLU A 19 -13.62 -2.40 -4.79
CA GLU A 19 -13.09 -3.09 -5.98
C GLU A 19 -11.59 -3.42 -5.97
N SER A 20 -10.93 -3.33 -4.82
CA SER A 20 -9.49 -3.61 -4.69
C SER A 20 -9.14 -5.09 -4.65
N LEU A 21 -10.11 -5.97 -4.30
CA LEU A 21 -9.88 -7.42 -4.26
C LEU A 21 -9.90 -8.01 -5.68
N GLY A 22 -8.76 -8.52 -6.13
CA GLY A 22 -8.65 -9.35 -7.35
C GLY A 22 -9.14 -10.78 -7.08
N GLN A 23 -8.35 -11.56 -6.34
CA GLN A 23 -8.67 -12.93 -5.91
C GLN A 23 -8.13 -13.18 -4.50
N LEU A 24 -8.81 -14.02 -3.74
CA LEU A 24 -8.39 -14.50 -2.43
C LEU A 24 -8.33 -16.03 -2.45
N LEU A 25 -7.14 -16.59 -2.32
CA LEU A 25 -6.94 -18.02 -2.27
C LEU A 25 -6.73 -18.47 -0.82
N ILE A 26 -7.62 -19.30 -0.30
CA ILE A 26 -7.52 -19.88 1.04
C ILE A 26 -7.01 -21.31 0.89
N HIS A 27 -5.72 -21.49 1.15
CA HIS A 27 -5.04 -22.78 0.97
C HIS A 27 -5.01 -23.59 2.27
N ASN A 28 -5.26 -24.91 2.17
CA ASN A 28 -5.21 -25.84 3.29
C ASN A 28 -6.08 -25.45 4.51
N ALA A 29 -7.24 -24.84 4.26
CA ALA A 29 -8.17 -24.48 5.34
C ALA A 29 -8.61 -25.73 6.12
N PRO A 30 -8.56 -25.73 7.47
CA PRO A 30 -9.09 -26.80 8.29
C PRO A 30 -10.58 -27.04 8.01
N TRP A 31 -11.04 -28.28 8.19
CA TRP A 31 -12.44 -28.65 7.91
C TRP A 31 -13.48 -27.80 8.66
N ILE A 32 -13.16 -27.34 9.87
CA ILE A 32 -14.01 -26.47 10.68
C ILE A 32 -14.28 -25.12 10.02
N PHE A 33 -13.35 -24.67 9.15
CA PHE A 33 -13.47 -23.39 8.46
C PHE A 33 -14.65 -23.35 7.48
N SER A 34 -15.08 -24.51 6.96
CA SER A 34 -16.23 -24.59 6.07
C SER A 34 -17.54 -24.11 6.72
N GLY A 35 -17.71 -24.37 8.03
CA GLY A 35 -18.84 -23.88 8.80
C GLY A 35 -18.78 -22.37 9.03
N ILE A 36 -17.59 -21.87 9.38
CA ILE A 36 -17.33 -20.44 9.58
C ILE A 36 -17.50 -19.67 8.25
N TRP A 37 -17.00 -20.22 7.16
CA TRP A 37 -17.13 -19.62 5.84
C TRP A 37 -18.59 -19.46 5.40
N ARG A 38 -19.43 -20.47 5.63
CA ARG A 38 -20.86 -20.40 5.29
C ARG A 38 -21.55 -19.22 5.97
N LEU A 39 -21.14 -18.89 7.20
CA LEU A 39 -21.67 -17.76 7.94
C LEU A 39 -21.14 -16.43 7.39
N ILE A 40 -19.80 -16.34 7.15
CA ILE A 40 -19.13 -15.12 6.67
C ILE A 40 -19.58 -14.78 5.25
N HIS A 41 -19.68 -15.78 4.37
CA HIS A 41 -20.14 -15.64 2.99
C HIS A 41 -21.49 -14.90 2.88
N GLY A 42 -22.41 -15.15 3.83
CA GLY A 42 -23.71 -14.46 3.86
C GLY A 42 -23.65 -12.97 4.23
N TRP A 43 -22.49 -12.47 4.66
CA TRP A 43 -22.31 -11.05 5.03
C TRP A 43 -21.56 -10.24 3.97
N MET A 44 -20.97 -10.91 2.98
CA MET A 44 -20.17 -10.30 1.93
C MET A 44 -21.01 -9.98 0.70
N ASP A 45 -20.59 -8.97 -0.05
CA ASP A 45 -21.12 -8.75 -1.38
C ASP A 45 -20.90 -9.99 -2.27
N PRO A 46 -21.90 -10.41 -3.08
CA PRO A 46 -21.78 -11.60 -3.95
C PRO A 46 -20.59 -11.56 -4.90
N VAL A 47 -20.21 -10.38 -5.41
CA VAL A 47 -19.05 -10.21 -6.29
C VAL A 47 -17.76 -10.44 -5.53
N VAL A 48 -17.66 -9.93 -4.30
CA VAL A 48 -16.49 -10.17 -3.42
C VAL A 48 -16.42 -11.66 -3.04
N ALA A 49 -17.54 -12.27 -2.67
CA ALA A 49 -17.60 -13.67 -2.30
C ALA A 49 -17.19 -14.60 -3.46
N SER A 50 -17.52 -14.26 -4.71
CA SER A 50 -17.14 -15.02 -5.90
C SER A 50 -15.64 -15.01 -6.19
N LYS A 51 -14.88 -14.04 -5.63
CA LYS A 51 -13.43 -13.94 -5.76
C LYS A 51 -12.66 -14.76 -4.73
N VAL A 52 -13.36 -15.44 -3.81
CA VAL A 52 -12.74 -16.26 -2.75
C VAL A 52 -12.75 -17.73 -3.16
N HIS A 53 -11.58 -18.34 -3.23
CA HIS A 53 -11.38 -19.71 -3.68
C HIS A 53 -10.67 -20.54 -2.63
N PHE A 54 -11.11 -21.78 -2.45
CA PHE A 54 -10.49 -22.75 -1.55
C PHE A 54 -9.64 -23.72 -2.35
N THR A 55 -8.39 -23.87 -1.93
CA THR A 55 -7.42 -24.77 -2.57
C THR A 55 -6.86 -25.73 -1.55
N ARG A 56 -6.58 -26.99 -1.95
CA ARG A 56 -6.04 -28.04 -1.07
C ARG A 56 -4.71 -28.60 -1.56
N SER A 57 -4.40 -28.42 -2.82
CA SER A 57 -3.20 -28.94 -3.45
C SER A 57 -2.52 -27.87 -4.31
N VAL A 58 -1.25 -28.09 -4.65
CA VAL A 58 -0.53 -27.24 -5.60
C VAL A 58 -1.24 -27.19 -6.96
N ASN A 59 -1.85 -28.29 -7.41
CA ASN A 59 -2.59 -28.33 -8.66
C ASN A 59 -3.87 -27.47 -8.63
N ASP A 60 -4.41 -27.20 -7.45
CA ASP A 60 -5.51 -26.25 -7.30
C ASP A 60 -5.01 -24.81 -7.35
N LEU A 61 -3.82 -24.54 -6.77
CA LEU A 61 -3.17 -23.23 -6.85
C LEU A 61 -2.73 -22.90 -8.26
N ASP A 62 -2.23 -23.89 -9.01
CA ASP A 62 -1.74 -23.77 -10.39
C ASP A 62 -2.81 -23.24 -11.38
N LYS A 63 -4.09 -23.34 -11.03
CA LYS A 63 -5.20 -22.74 -11.78
C LYS A 63 -5.23 -21.22 -11.72
N TYR A 64 -4.58 -20.62 -10.73
CA TYR A 64 -4.61 -19.19 -10.43
C TYR A 64 -3.23 -18.53 -10.46
N ILE A 65 -2.18 -19.27 -10.09
CA ILE A 65 -0.82 -18.82 -9.95
C ILE A 65 0.08 -19.81 -10.67
N SER A 66 0.96 -19.34 -11.54
CA SER A 66 1.95 -20.15 -12.23
C SER A 66 2.82 -20.91 -11.23
N ARG A 67 3.13 -22.16 -11.49
CA ARG A 67 3.81 -23.05 -10.56
C ARG A 67 5.20 -22.55 -10.15
N ASP A 68 5.87 -21.87 -11.05
CA ASP A 68 7.16 -21.20 -10.83
C ASP A 68 7.08 -20.00 -9.88
N GLN A 69 5.88 -19.52 -9.59
CA GLN A 69 5.59 -18.44 -8.63
C GLN A 69 4.96 -18.97 -7.31
N ILE A 70 4.82 -20.27 -7.18
CA ILE A 70 4.35 -20.91 -5.95
C ILE A 70 5.56 -21.39 -5.16
N PRO A 71 5.74 -20.94 -3.89
CA PRO A 71 6.88 -21.35 -3.07
C PRO A 71 6.97 -22.87 -2.87
N ARG A 72 8.18 -23.39 -2.73
CA ARG A 72 8.44 -24.81 -2.45
C ARG A 72 7.74 -25.33 -1.20
N GLU A 73 7.51 -24.48 -0.21
CA GLU A 73 6.74 -24.82 1.00
C GLU A 73 5.30 -25.23 0.69
N LEU A 74 4.75 -24.76 -0.42
CA LEU A 74 3.43 -25.11 -0.94
C LEU A 74 3.51 -26.11 -2.09
N ALA A 75 4.66 -26.81 -2.26
CA ALA A 75 4.97 -27.75 -3.32
C ALA A 75 4.98 -27.12 -4.74
N GLY A 76 5.28 -25.83 -4.84
CA GLY A 76 5.60 -25.13 -6.08
C GLY A 76 7.08 -25.21 -6.44
N ASP A 77 7.49 -24.46 -7.46
CA ASP A 77 8.84 -24.50 -8.02
C ASP A 77 9.66 -23.25 -7.67
N GLU A 78 9.05 -22.21 -7.03
CA GLU A 78 9.74 -21.00 -6.61
C GLU A 78 10.71 -21.31 -5.46
N ASP A 79 11.98 -20.98 -5.68
CA ASP A 79 13.06 -21.15 -4.68
C ASP A 79 13.10 -19.97 -3.71
N TRP A 80 11.97 -19.69 -3.10
CA TRP A 80 11.83 -18.67 -2.07
C TRP A 80 11.44 -19.29 -0.75
N GLN A 81 12.10 -18.88 0.32
CA GLN A 81 11.80 -19.27 1.69
C GLN A 81 11.65 -18.04 2.55
N TYR A 82 10.65 -18.03 3.42
CA TYR A 82 10.48 -16.96 4.38
C TYR A 82 11.57 -17.03 5.44
N GLU A 83 12.38 -15.98 5.54
CA GLU A 83 13.37 -15.80 6.61
C GLU A 83 12.94 -14.64 7.51
N TYR A 84 12.78 -14.92 8.79
CA TYR A 84 12.45 -13.89 9.75
C TYR A 84 13.69 -13.09 10.13
N ILE A 85 13.71 -11.82 9.74
CA ILE A 85 14.79 -10.90 10.10
C ILE A 85 14.47 -10.30 11.47
N GLN A 86 15.30 -10.65 12.47
CA GLN A 86 15.15 -10.18 13.85
C GLN A 86 15.25 -8.65 13.91
N PRO A 87 14.42 -7.99 14.75
CA PRO A 87 14.62 -6.57 15.06
C PRO A 87 15.99 -6.35 15.69
N GLU A 88 16.64 -5.25 15.31
CA GLU A 88 17.86 -4.81 15.97
C GLU A 88 17.53 -4.00 17.23
N ASP A 89 18.30 -4.21 18.30
CA ASP A 89 18.20 -3.36 19.47
C ASP A 89 18.41 -1.90 19.07
N LYS A 90 17.52 -1.03 19.53
CA LYS A 90 17.57 0.42 19.25
C LYS A 90 17.29 0.86 17.81
N GLU A 91 16.87 -0.02 16.91
CA GLU A 91 16.55 0.35 15.51
C GLU A 91 15.52 1.51 15.40
N ASN A 92 14.74 1.73 16.46
CA ASN A 92 13.73 2.78 16.57
C ASN A 92 14.13 3.93 17.52
N GLU A 93 15.40 4.00 17.97
CA GLU A 93 15.87 5.03 18.92
C GLU A 93 15.70 6.46 18.37
N ILE A 94 15.78 6.62 17.06
CA ILE A 94 15.55 7.90 16.38
C ILE A 94 14.15 8.49 16.66
N MET A 95 13.15 7.69 17.00
CA MET A 95 11.81 8.14 17.37
C MET A 95 11.79 8.96 18.68
N GLN A 96 12.84 8.87 19.49
CA GLN A 96 12.99 9.64 20.72
C GLN A 96 13.43 11.08 20.47
N ASP A 97 13.97 11.40 19.28
CA ASP A 97 14.29 12.79 18.89
C ASP A 97 13.01 13.54 18.50
N THR A 98 12.27 13.93 19.54
CA THR A 98 11.02 14.68 19.40
C THR A 98 11.23 16.07 18.82
N ALA A 99 12.39 16.70 19.08
CA ALA A 99 12.69 18.03 18.56
C ALA A 99 12.82 18.02 17.03
N LYS A 100 13.53 17.04 16.48
CA LYS A 100 13.65 16.86 15.03
C LYS A 100 12.33 16.47 14.39
N ARG A 101 11.59 15.55 15.02
CA ARG A 101 10.23 15.18 14.60
C ARG A 101 9.34 16.41 14.47
N ASP A 102 9.27 17.24 15.50
CA ASP A 102 8.37 18.39 15.57
C ASP A 102 8.78 19.48 14.55
N SER A 103 10.07 19.66 14.32
CA SER A 103 10.59 20.52 13.24
C SER A 103 10.12 20.05 11.86
N LEU A 104 10.23 18.75 11.57
CA LEU A 104 9.78 18.16 10.29
C LEU A 104 8.25 18.19 10.14
N MET A 105 7.52 18.03 11.24
CA MET A 105 6.06 18.18 11.27
C MET A 105 5.63 19.62 10.96
N TYR A 106 6.33 20.61 11.52
CA TYR A 106 6.10 22.02 11.22
C TYR A 106 6.38 22.34 9.75
N GLU A 107 7.53 21.87 9.22
CA GLU A 107 7.86 21.98 7.80
C GLU A 107 6.75 21.39 6.93
N ARG A 108 6.26 20.18 7.27
CA ARG A 108 5.18 19.50 6.59
C ARG A 108 3.89 20.32 6.59
N MET A 109 3.54 20.93 7.71
CA MET A 109 2.38 21.81 7.81
C MET A 109 2.50 23.01 6.86
N MET A 110 3.68 23.65 6.80
CA MET A 110 3.93 24.79 5.91
C MET A 110 3.85 24.41 4.43
N ILE A 111 4.38 23.24 4.06
CA ILE A 111 4.25 22.71 2.69
C ILE A 111 2.76 22.44 2.38
N GLY A 112 2.01 21.88 3.33
CA GLY A 112 0.58 21.64 3.20
C GLY A 112 -0.23 22.91 2.94
N LEU A 113 0.05 23.98 3.66
CA LEU A 113 -0.59 25.29 3.44
C LEU A 113 -0.29 25.84 2.03
N ARG A 114 0.97 25.73 1.57
CA ARG A 114 1.35 26.12 0.20
C ARG A 114 0.65 25.26 -0.86
N MET A 115 0.51 23.96 -0.62
CA MET A 115 -0.21 23.04 -1.50
C MET A 115 -1.70 23.42 -1.61
N PHE A 116 -2.31 23.79 -0.48
CA PHE A 116 -3.70 24.26 -0.44
C PHE A 116 -3.90 25.52 -1.27
N ALA A 117 -3.03 26.52 -1.07
CA ALA A 117 -3.06 27.77 -1.83
C ALA A 117 -2.83 27.56 -3.34
N ALA A 118 -1.88 26.70 -3.70
CA ALA A 118 -1.62 26.36 -5.10
C ALA A 118 -2.78 25.60 -5.76
N THR A 119 -3.46 24.73 -5.00
CA THR A 119 -4.65 24.02 -5.47
C THR A 119 -5.82 24.99 -5.69
N ALA A 120 -6.06 25.91 -4.77
CA ALA A 120 -7.09 26.93 -4.90
C ALA A 120 -6.84 27.83 -6.11
N ALA A 121 -5.60 28.25 -6.33
CA ALA A 121 -5.21 29.04 -7.49
C ALA A 121 -5.44 28.30 -8.81
N TRP A 122 -5.10 27.02 -8.87
CA TRP A 122 -5.35 26.17 -10.03
C TRP A 122 -6.86 25.99 -10.30
N ILE A 123 -7.66 25.70 -9.27
CA ILE A 123 -9.12 25.58 -9.39
C ILE A 123 -9.72 26.92 -9.92
N SER A 124 -9.29 28.05 -9.38
CA SER A 124 -9.80 29.37 -9.82
C SER A 124 -9.43 29.68 -11.27
N ALA A 125 -8.31 29.18 -11.76
CA ALA A 125 -7.90 29.36 -13.15
C ALA A 125 -8.63 28.41 -14.14
N THR A 126 -9.17 27.28 -13.65
CA THR A 126 -9.96 26.31 -14.44
C THR A 126 -11.46 26.58 -14.40
N ASP A 127 -11.92 27.69 -13.78
CA ASP A 127 -13.34 28.06 -13.70
C ASP A 127 -13.82 28.60 -15.03
N TYR A 128 -14.47 27.77 -15.83
CA TYR A 128 -15.03 28.08 -17.15
C TYR A 128 -16.14 29.14 -17.14
N SER A 129 -16.66 29.49 -15.98
CA SER A 129 -17.71 30.52 -15.87
C SER A 129 -17.21 31.96 -16.14
N LYS A 130 -15.87 32.15 -16.16
CA LYS A 130 -15.21 33.47 -16.23
C LYS A 130 -14.70 33.88 -17.62
N GLY A 131 -14.99 33.11 -18.68
CA GLY A 131 -14.55 33.42 -20.05
C GLY A 131 -13.43 32.55 -20.56
N GLU A 132 -12.71 32.97 -21.63
CA GLU A 132 -11.66 32.15 -22.26
C GLU A 132 -10.60 31.69 -21.26
N GLU A 133 -10.39 30.37 -21.21
CA GLU A 133 -9.38 29.72 -20.40
C GLU A 133 -7.97 30.04 -20.96
N ASP A 134 -7.12 30.66 -20.15
CA ASP A 134 -5.70 30.76 -20.47
C ASP A 134 -5.05 29.39 -20.14
N LYS A 135 -5.02 28.50 -21.13
CA LYS A 135 -4.46 27.15 -21.01
C LYS A 135 -3.01 27.16 -20.54
N GLY A 136 -2.22 28.16 -20.94
CA GLY A 136 -0.83 28.28 -20.53
C GLY A 136 -0.71 28.50 -19.02
N LYS A 137 -1.54 29.38 -18.47
CA LYS A 137 -1.58 29.67 -17.04
C LYS A 137 -2.11 28.52 -16.20
N VAL A 138 -3.11 27.80 -16.71
CA VAL A 138 -3.64 26.61 -16.04
C VAL A 138 -2.57 25.53 -15.90
N GLU A 139 -1.83 25.25 -16.96
CA GLU A 139 -0.73 24.26 -16.92
C GLU A 139 0.44 24.72 -16.03
N GLU A 140 0.78 26.01 -16.01
CA GLU A 140 1.78 26.56 -15.07
C GLU A 140 1.37 26.34 -13.61
N LEU A 141 0.13 26.66 -13.25
CA LEU A 141 -0.39 26.50 -11.89
C LEU A 141 -0.46 25.04 -11.48
N LYS A 142 -0.85 24.15 -12.39
CA LYS A 142 -0.83 22.71 -12.20
C LYS A 142 0.59 22.17 -11.97
N ALA A 143 1.53 22.60 -12.78
CA ALA A 143 2.95 22.22 -12.62
C ALA A 143 3.50 22.69 -11.28
N ARG A 144 3.20 23.94 -10.87
CA ARG A 144 3.57 24.49 -9.55
C ARG A 144 3.00 23.64 -8.41
N ARG A 145 1.69 23.31 -8.48
CA ARG A 145 1.04 22.44 -7.49
C ARG A 145 1.74 21.05 -7.41
N ASN A 146 2.01 20.45 -8.56
CA ASN A 146 2.66 19.14 -8.63
C ASN A 146 4.08 19.17 -8.03
N GLY A 147 4.84 20.24 -8.24
CA GLY A 147 6.13 20.45 -7.59
C GLY A 147 6.03 20.48 -6.05
N ILE A 148 5.00 21.11 -5.51
CA ILE A 148 4.75 21.15 -4.05
C ILE A 148 4.31 19.76 -3.54
N ILE A 149 3.56 18.99 -4.31
CA ILE A 149 3.22 17.59 -3.95
C ILE A 149 4.48 16.73 -3.82
N GLU A 150 5.43 16.89 -4.73
CA GLU A 150 6.71 16.17 -4.64
C GLU A 150 7.55 16.61 -3.44
N GLU A 151 7.51 17.89 -3.08
CA GLU A 151 8.14 18.38 -1.85
C GLU A 151 7.48 17.78 -0.61
N PHE A 152 6.13 17.71 -0.59
CA PHE A 152 5.35 17.12 0.49
C PHE A 152 5.64 15.63 0.65
N ARG A 153 5.80 14.90 -0.46
CA ARG A 153 6.21 13.49 -0.48
C ARG A 153 7.60 13.30 0.08
N ARG A 154 8.59 14.09 -0.36
CA ARG A 154 9.96 14.03 0.17
C ARG A 154 10.05 14.35 1.66
N ASN A 155 9.29 15.34 2.13
CA ASN A 155 9.22 15.64 3.55
C ASN A 155 8.65 14.47 4.36
N TYR A 156 7.64 13.74 3.84
CA TYR A 156 7.10 12.54 4.51
C TYR A 156 8.21 11.51 4.77
N TRP A 157 9.01 11.20 3.77
CA TRP A 157 10.07 10.18 3.93
C TRP A 157 11.21 10.62 4.85
N LYS A 158 11.45 11.92 4.99
CA LYS A 158 12.34 12.45 6.03
C LYS A 158 11.75 12.30 7.43
N LEU A 159 10.43 12.44 7.56
CA LEU A 159 9.71 12.35 8.82
C LEU A 159 9.44 10.90 9.25
N ASP A 160 9.26 9.99 8.30
CA ASP A 160 8.86 8.60 8.51
C ASP A 160 9.66 7.88 9.64
N PRO A 161 11.00 7.95 9.71
CA PRO A 161 11.77 7.29 10.77
C PRO A 161 11.48 7.80 12.19
N TYR A 162 10.92 9.00 12.32
CA TYR A 162 10.61 9.62 13.62
C TYR A 162 9.19 9.31 14.10
N ILE A 163 8.30 8.80 13.23
CA ILE A 163 6.88 8.58 13.54
C ILE A 163 6.42 7.13 13.35
N ARG A 164 7.22 6.32 12.67
CA ARG A 164 6.90 4.92 12.37
C ARG A 164 8.05 4.00 12.79
N ALA A 165 7.73 2.99 13.59
CA ALA A 165 8.68 1.93 13.90
C ALA A 165 9.02 1.10 12.64
N ARG A 166 10.25 0.61 12.57
CA ARG A 166 10.70 -0.26 11.49
C ARG A 166 9.95 -1.58 11.49
N ALA A 167 9.49 -1.99 10.33
CA ALA A 167 8.80 -3.25 10.09
C ALA A 167 9.70 -4.23 9.32
N LEU A 168 9.22 -5.46 9.11
CA LEU A 168 9.96 -6.47 8.33
C LEU A 168 10.33 -5.96 6.92
N ILE A 169 9.45 -5.23 6.27
CA ILE A 169 9.68 -4.69 4.92
C ILE A 169 10.85 -3.67 4.87
N ASP A 170 11.10 -2.96 5.97
CA ASP A 170 12.26 -2.06 6.10
C ASP A 170 13.54 -2.86 6.28
N ARG A 171 13.54 -3.89 7.16
CA ARG A 171 14.70 -4.74 7.43
C ARG A 171 15.06 -5.61 6.22
N ALA A 172 14.06 -6.07 5.47
CA ALA A 172 14.25 -6.81 4.22
C ALA A 172 14.68 -5.92 3.04
N GLY A 173 14.75 -4.60 3.22
CA GLY A 173 15.11 -3.66 2.16
C GLY A 173 14.06 -3.52 1.05
N VAL A 174 12.86 -4.06 1.26
CA VAL A 174 11.72 -3.90 0.34
C VAL A 174 11.23 -2.47 0.30
N LEU A 175 11.12 -1.82 1.47
CA LEU A 175 10.81 -0.39 1.58
C LEU A 175 12.10 0.37 1.88
N LYS A 176 12.47 1.29 0.98
CA LYS A 176 13.63 2.17 1.16
C LYS A 176 13.25 3.48 1.84
N GLY A 177 14.23 4.16 2.43
CA GLY A 177 14.03 5.42 3.16
C GLY A 177 13.51 6.60 2.33
N ASP A 178 13.45 6.49 1.01
CA ASP A 178 12.86 7.47 0.09
C ASP A 178 11.44 7.08 -0.37
N GLY A 179 10.93 5.93 0.13
CA GLY A 179 9.63 5.38 -0.22
C GLY A 179 9.63 4.49 -1.47
N THR A 180 10.79 4.20 -2.02
CA THR A 180 10.91 3.24 -3.11
C THR A 180 10.59 1.84 -2.58
N VAL A 181 9.69 1.13 -3.28
CA VAL A 181 9.36 -0.28 -2.99
C VAL A 181 10.03 -1.16 -4.04
N VAL A 182 10.87 -2.08 -3.58
CA VAL A 182 11.53 -3.09 -4.41
C VAL A 182 10.79 -4.41 -4.22
N VAL A 183 10.00 -4.82 -5.22
CA VAL A 183 9.29 -6.11 -5.22
C VAL A 183 10.07 -7.07 -6.09
N GLY A 184 10.46 -8.22 -5.54
CA GLY A 184 11.17 -9.26 -6.29
C GLY A 184 12.68 -9.12 -6.25
N GLY A 185 13.29 -9.38 -5.11
CA GLY A 185 14.73 -9.58 -4.93
C GLY A 185 15.06 -11.06 -4.69
N GLY A 186 14.72 -11.92 -5.66
CA GLY A 186 15.42 -13.18 -5.85
C GLY A 186 16.67 -12.88 -6.68
N SER A 187 17.86 -13.08 -6.12
CA SER A 187 19.19 -13.14 -6.73
C SER A 187 19.43 -12.37 -8.04
N ASN A 188 20.27 -11.33 -7.97
CA ASN A 188 21.07 -10.73 -9.03
C ASN A 188 20.44 -10.60 -10.42
N GLY A 189 19.91 -9.41 -10.73
CA GLY A 189 19.53 -9.03 -12.10
C GLY A 189 18.79 -7.70 -12.11
N ASP A 190 19.37 -6.77 -12.76
CA ASP A 190 18.98 -5.41 -13.11
C ASP A 190 17.51 -5.00 -12.91
N VAL A 191 17.30 -4.02 -12.03
CA VAL A 191 16.02 -3.36 -11.87
C VAL A 191 15.87 -2.29 -12.95
N GLU A 192 15.23 -2.62 -14.06
CA GLU A 192 14.70 -1.61 -14.97
C GLU A 192 13.54 -0.85 -14.31
N SER A 193 13.71 0.46 -14.21
CA SER A 193 12.70 1.39 -13.72
C SER A 193 11.51 1.45 -14.68
N GLY A 194 10.47 0.68 -14.37
CA GLY A 194 9.19 0.75 -15.09
C GLY A 194 8.46 2.05 -14.78
N GLN A 195 8.65 3.08 -15.61
CA GLN A 195 7.75 4.22 -15.67
C GLN A 195 6.40 3.75 -16.20
N ARG A 196 5.39 3.76 -15.35
CA ARG A 196 4.00 3.67 -15.80
C ARG A 196 3.55 5.04 -16.31
N LYS A 197 3.15 5.05 -17.57
CA LYS A 197 2.43 6.15 -18.22
C LYS A 197 1.04 6.33 -17.63
#